data_638f3d0c88c7de748247777a54874226
#
_entry.id   638f3d0c88c7de748247777a54874226
#
_cell.length_a   1.000
_cell.length_b   1.000
_cell.length_c   1.000
_cell.angle_alpha   90.00
_cell.angle_beta   90.00
_cell.angle_gamma   90.00
#
_symmetry.space_group_name_H-M   'P 1'
#
loop_
_entity.id
_entity.type
_entity.pdbx_description
1 polymer ?
#
loop_
_entity_poly.entity_id
_entity_poly.type
_entity_poly.pdbx_seq_one_letter_code
_entity_poly.pdbx_strand_id
1 'polypeptide(L)'
;YTDFHKKYDNFELKVDAGEVNQSQVITAFGPNGIGKTTYAKILAGVVKPDSGEVEEEIEIAYKPQYILSDFEGSVQDFLFMHAKGYGTNVFKTDISKPFDLDKILDKQVSKLSGGELQRLATAVTLSQDADVYLLDEPTAFLDVEQRLKVAKAIKHLITRDDTSAIIIDHDIIFIDYISDKAMVFYGESGVSGHSTAPIHLRDAMNKFLSDVDISFRRDKETNRPRVNKTDSYLDRQQKEQGEYYYL
;
A
#
# COMPACT_ATOMS: atom_id res chain seq x y z
N TYR A 1 14.19 6.50 -8.37
CA TYR A 1 14.54 5.42 -9.30
C TYR A 1 14.34 5.87 -10.75
N THR A 2 15.18 5.34 -11.64
CA THR A 2 15.02 5.53 -13.10
C THR A 2 13.95 4.61 -13.66
N ASP A 3 13.61 4.74 -14.94
CA ASP A 3 12.83 3.71 -15.63
C ASP A 3 13.54 2.37 -15.46
N PHE A 4 12.80 1.34 -15.09
CA PHE A 4 13.37 0.03 -15.00
C PHE A 4 12.49 -1.05 -15.63
N HIS A 5 13.14 -2.13 -16.00
CA HIS A 5 12.52 -3.26 -16.67
C HIS A 5 12.91 -4.57 -15.98
N LYS A 6 11.94 -5.48 -15.88
CA LYS A 6 12.16 -6.85 -15.40
C LYS A 6 11.42 -7.85 -16.27
N LYS A 7 12.15 -8.85 -16.75
CA LYS A 7 11.60 -9.92 -17.57
C LYS A 7 11.75 -11.26 -16.88
N TYR A 8 10.70 -12.04 -16.91
CA TYR A 8 10.65 -13.45 -16.57
C TYR A 8 10.26 -14.24 -17.82
N ASP A 9 10.31 -15.57 -17.79
CA ASP A 9 10.02 -16.40 -18.95
C ASP A 9 8.68 -16.05 -19.64
N ASN A 10 7.64 -15.80 -18.85
CA ASN A 10 6.29 -15.54 -19.34
C ASN A 10 5.71 -14.18 -18.92
N PHE A 11 6.52 -13.31 -18.32
CA PHE A 11 6.04 -12.02 -17.80
C PHE A 11 7.08 -10.93 -17.94
N GLU A 12 6.65 -9.75 -18.34
CA GLU A 12 7.49 -8.55 -18.49
C GLU A 12 6.88 -7.38 -17.71
N LEU A 13 7.71 -6.71 -16.89
CA LEU A 13 7.32 -5.50 -16.15
C LEU A 13 8.14 -4.31 -16.63
N LYS A 14 7.47 -3.21 -16.98
CA LYS A 14 8.07 -1.90 -17.26
C LYS A 14 7.55 -0.88 -16.30
N VAL A 15 8.43 -0.15 -15.68
CA VAL A 15 8.11 0.86 -14.67
C VAL A 15 8.70 2.20 -15.09
N ASP A 16 7.85 3.22 -15.21
CA ASP A 16 8.30 4.58 -15.51
C ASP A 16 9.09 5.15 -14.33
N ALA A 17 10.08 6.01 -14.61
CA ALA A 17 10.86 6.69 -13.59
C ALA A 17 9.96 7.40 -12.58
N GLY A 18 10.37 7.40 -11.33
CA GLY A 18 9.62 8.02 -10.28
C GLY A 18 10.47 8.51 -9.13
N GLU A 19 9.92 9.47 -8.40
CA GLU A 19 10.49 10.02 -7.18
C GLU A 19 9.50 9.95 -6.02
N VAL A 20 10.03 9.75 -4.83
CA VAL A 20 9.29 9.79 -3.57
C VAL A 20 9.86 10.93 -2.76
N ASN A 21 9.01 11.86 -2.36
CA ASN A 21 9.42 13.00 -1.52
C ASN A 21 9.14 12.69 -0.05
N GLN A 22 9.85 13.39 0.84
CA GLN A 22 9.65 13.29 2.29
C GLN A 22 8.20 13.56 2.69
N SER A 23 7.75 12.91 3.75
CA SER A 23 6.39 13.00 4.29
C SER A 23 5.28 12.67 3.29
N GLN A 24 5.59 11.89 2.25
CA GLN A 24 4.67 11.55 1.16
C GLN A 24 4.26 10.09 1.19
N VAL A 25 2.97 9.85 0.99
CA VAL A 25 2.41 8.51 0.76
C VAL A 25 2.05 8.34 -0.70
N ILE A 26 2.70 7.39 -1.36
CA ILE A 26 2.40 7.00 -2.74
C ILE A 26 1.70 5.64 -2.71
N THR A 27 0.53 5.53 -3.33
CA THR A 27 -0.13 4.24 -3.49
C THR A 27 0.07 3.69 -4.90
N ALA A 28 0.17 2.38 -5.01
CA ALA A 28 0.27 1.65 -6.26
C ALA A 28 -0.90 0.68 -6.38
N PHE A 29 -1.71 0.81 -7.44
CA PHE A 29 -2.88 -0.03 -7.63
C PHE A 29 -3.10 -0.39 -9.11
N GLY A 30 -3.97 -1.34 -9.35
CA GLY A 30 -4.26 -1.90 -10.68
C GLY A 30 -4.66 -3.36 -10.57
N PRO A 31 -4.97 -4.05 -11.69
CA PRO A 31 -5.40 -5.45 -11.69
C PRO A 31 -4.38 -6.41 -11.04
N ASN A 32 -4.81 -7.61 -10.73
CA ASN A 32 -3.89 -8.64 -10.22
C ASN A 32 -3.03 -9.23 -11.35
N GLY A 33 -1.82 -9.71 -10.99
CA GLY A 33 -0.93 -10.38 -11.94
C GLY A 33 -0.19 -9.45 -12.90
N ILE A 34 -0.19 -8.13 -12.69
CA ILE A 34 0.51 -7.14 -13.54
C ILE A 34 1.82 -6.62 -12.94
N GLY A 35 2.35 -7.28 -11.90
CA GLY A 35 3.71 -7.04 -11.42
C GLY A 35 3.86 -6.06 -10.25
N LYS A 36 2.79 -5.66 -9.54
CA LYS A 36 2.87 -4.78 -8.36
C LYS A 36 3.82 -5.31 -7.28
N THR A 37 3.68 -6.57 -6.88
CA THR A 37 4.59 -7.23 -5.92
C THR A 37 6.01 -7.35 -6.47
N THR A 38 6.18 -7.52 -7.79
CA THR A 38 7.51 -7.51 -8.43
C THR A 38 8.16 -6.13 -8.30
N TYR A 39 7.41 -5.07 -8.54
CA TYR A 39 7.84 -3.69 -8.31
C TYR A 39 8.30 -3.50 -6.85
N ALA A 40 7.48 -3.90 -5.88
CA ALA A 40 7.86 -3.82 -4.47
C ALA A 40 9.17 -4.57 -4.17
N LYS A 41 9.32 -5.79 -4.67
CA LYS A 41 10.55 -6.59 -4.48
C LYS A 41 11.78 -5.97 -5.12
N ILE A 42 11.62 -5.27 -6.24
CA ILE A 42 12.73 -4.55 -6.90
C ILE A 42 13.14 -3.35 -6.05
N LEU A 43 12.19 -2.53 -5.60
CA LEU A 43 12.50 -1.40 -4.73
C LEU A 43 13.14 -1.84 -3.41
N ALA A 44 12.65 -2.95 -2.82
CA ALA A 44 13.21 -3.52 -1.60
C ALA A 44 14.58 -4.23 -1.78
N GLY A 45 15.14 -4.22 -3.00
CA GLY A 45 16.41 -4.89 -3.29
C GLY A 45 16.36 -6.43 -3.26
N VAL A 46 15.16 -7.03 -3.12
CA VAL A 46 14.96 -8.50 -3.09
C VAL A 46 15.16 -9.10 -4.49
N VAL A 47 14.81 -8.34 -5.52
CA VAL A 47 14.95 -8.74 -6.93
C VAL A 47 15.68 -7.62 -7.67
N LYS A 48 16.69 -7.96 -8.46
CA LYS A 48 17.37 -6.97 -9.31
C LYS A 48 16.59 -6.76 -10.61
N PRO A 49 16.41 -5.51 -11.07
CA PRO A 49 15.90 -5.24 -12.40
C PRO A 49 16.90 -5.70 -13.47
N ASP A 50 16.43 -5.93 -14.70
CA ASP A 50 17.30 -6.29 -15.82
C ASP A 50 17.88 -5.04 -16.51
N SER A 51 17.21 -3.89 -16.36
CA SER A 51 17.71 -2.57 -16.74
C SER A 51 17.10 -1.50 -15.85
N GLY A 52 17.75 -0.34 -15.75
CA GLY A 52 17.40 0.75 -14.85
C GLY A 52 18.02 0.58 -13.47
N GLU A 53 17.85 1.60 -12.64
CA GLU A 53 18.51 1.70 -11.32
C GLU A 53 17.53 2.14 -10.25
N VAL A 54 17.67 1.54 -9.06
CA VAL A 54 17.04 1.98 -7.82
C VAL A 54 18.15 2.55 -6.94
N GLU A 55 17.93 3.68 -6.31
CA GLU A 55 18.90 4.34 -5.44
C GLU A 55 19.25 3.43 -4.26
N GLU A 56 20.52 3.12 -4.08
CA GLU A 56 21.00 2.15 -3.08
C GLU A 56 21.23 2.78 -1.69
N GLU A 57 21.30 4.11 -1.59
CA GLU A 57 21.58 4.81 -0.33
C GLU A 57 20.34 4.99 0.57
N ILE A 58 19.17 4.54 0.11
CA ILE A 58 17.89 4.70 0.84
C ILE A 58 17.58 3.44 1.65
N GLU A 59 17.36 3.61 2.93
CA GLU A 59 16.91 2.52 3.80
C GLU A 59 15.40 2.25 3.60
N ILE A 60 15.08 1.04 3.14
CA ILE A 60 13.70 0.60 2.87
C ILE A 60 13.29 -0.50 3.85
N ALA A 61 12.25 -0.24 4.64
CA ALA A 61 11.58 -1.27 5.42
C ALA A 61 10.43 -1.88 4.59
N TYR A 62 10.54 -3.17 4.29
CA TYR A 62 9.59 -3.88 3.42
C TYR A 62 8.69 -4.85 4.18
N LYS A 63 7.38 -4.67 4.05
CA LYS A 63 6.35 -5.63 4.44
C LYS A 63 5.84 -6.37 3.20
N PRO A 64 6.14 -7.66 3.02
CA PRO A 64 5.65 -8.43 1.88
C PRO A 64 4.15 -8.76 2.01
N GLN A 65 3.53 -9.10 0.87
CA GLN A 65 2.12 -9.52 0.80
C GLN A 65 1.86 -10.77 1.65
N TYR A 66 2.71 -11.79 1.52
CA TYR A 66 2.61 -13.02 2.28
C TYR A 66 3.57 -12.99 3.46
N ILE A 67 3.03 -13.28 4.64
CA ILE A 67 3.76 -13.28 5.89
C ILE A 67 3.83 -14.72 6.39
N LEU A 68 5.04 -15.20 6.61
CA LEU A 68 5.24 -16.51 7.22
C LEU A 68 4.96 -16.40 8.72
N SER A 69 4.16 -17.34 9.24
CA SER A 69 3.75 -17.38 10.65
C SER A 69 4.35 -18.60 11.37
N ASP A 70 5.56 -18.99 11.00
CA ASP A 70 6.29 -20.13 11.55
C ASP A 70 7.08 -19.81 12.83
N PHE A 71 6.94 -18.59 13.35
CA PHE A 71 7.56 -18.23 14.62
C PHE A 71 6.91 -18.96 15.80
N GLU A 72 7.72 -19.75 16.52
CA GLU A 72 7.30 -20.46 17.73
C GLU A 72 7.45 -19.60 18.96
N GLY A 73 6.44 -18.75 19.23
CA GLY A 73 6.46 -17.87 20.40
C GLY A 73 5.20 -16.98 20.43
N SER A 74 5.09 -16.21 21.50
CA SER A 74 4.02 -15.24 21.64
C SER A 74 4.24 -14.00 20.76
N VAL A 75 3.18 -13.23 20.50
CA VAL A 75 3.30 -11.92 19.85
C VAL A 75 4.22 -11.00 20.67
N GLN A 76 4.18 -11.08 21.99
CA GLN A 76 5.05 -10.30 22.85
C GLN A 76 6.53 -10.64 22.61
N ASP A 77 6.87 -11.94 22.52
CA ASP A 77 8.25 -12.38 22.23
C ASP A 77 8.68 -11.91 20.84
N PHE A 78 7.78 -12.01 19.86
CA PHE A 78 8.05 -11.55 18.49
C PHE A 78 8.32 -10.05 18.43
N LEU A 79 7.50 -9.25 19.12
CA LEU A 79 7.69 -7.80 19.19
C LEU A 79 8.99 -7.43 19.91
N PHE A 80 9.33 -8.14 20.98
CA PHE A 80 10.57 -7.91 21.71
C PHE A 80 11.82 -8.16 20.84
N MET A 81 11.75 -9.16 19.95
CA MET A 81 12.87 -9.53 19.08
C MET A 81 12.95 -8.68 17.81
N HIS A 82 11.82 -8.25 17.26
CA HIS A 82 11.76 -7.70 15.90
C HIS A 82 11.26 -6.26 15.82
N ALA A 83 10.56 -5.74 16.83
CA ALA A 83 10.04 -4.38 16.79
C ALA A 83 11.00 -3.40 17.47
N LYS A 84 11.46 -2.40 16.73
CA LYS A 84 12.29 -1.35 17.31
C LYS A 84 11.48 -0.50 18.28
N GLY A 85 12.08 -0.16 19.40
CA GLY A 85 11.44 0.67 20.43
C GLY A 85 10.31 -0.02 21.20
N TYR A 86 10.12 -1.35 21.04
CA TYR A 86 9.15 -2.09 21.84
C TYR A 86 9.34 -1.86 23.34
N GLY A 87 8.24 -1.65 24.07
CA GLY A 87 8.26 -1.32 25.50
C GLY A 87 8.36 0.18 25.83
N THR A 88 8.64 1.03 24.85
CA THR A 88 8.60 2.50 25.03
C THR A 88 7.16 3.05 24.97
N ASN A 89 6.95 4.22 25.59
CA ASN A 89 5.65 4.90 25.50
C ASN A 89 5.31 5.30 24.08
N VAL A 90 6.31 5.69 23.27
CA VAL A 90 6.11 6.05 21.85
C VAL A 90 5.60 4.84 21.07
N PHE A 91 6.26 3.69 21.16
CA PHE A 91 5.78 2.47 20.51
C PHE A 91 4.36 2.12 20.94
N LYS A 92 4.05 2.24 22.24
CA LYS A 92 2.72 1.93 22.76
C LYS A 92 1.63 2.85 22.20
N THR A 93 1.88 4.16 22.11
CA THR A 93 0.88 5.14 21.65
C THR A 93 0.72 5.16 20.15
N ASP A 94 1.81 5.04 19.40
CA ASP A 94 1.84 5.33 17.97
C ASP A 94 1.76 4.05 17.12
N ILE A 95 2.11 2.89 17.72
CA ILE A 95 2.08 1.60 17.05
C ILE A 95 1.14 0.63 17.76
N SER A 96 1.42 0.23 19.03
CA SER A 96 0.67 -0.86 19.67
C SER A 96 -0.84 -0.62 19.71
N LYS A 97 -1.26 0.55 20.17
CA LYS A 97 -2.68 0.92 20.26
C LYS A 97 -3.39 1.03 18.93
N PRO A 98 -2.88 1.78 17.91
CA PRO A 98 -3.54 1.88 16.62
C PRO A 98 -3.68 0.56 15.89
N PHE A 99 -2.73 -0.36 16.08
CA PHE A 99 -2.75 -1.71 15.50
C PHE A 99 -3.43 -2.75 16.39
N ASP A 100 -4.03 -2.35 17.53
CA ASP A 100 -4.70 -3.26 18.49
C ASP A 100 -3.81 -4.43 18.96
N LEU A 101 -2.48 -4.23 19.08
CA LEU A 101 -1.54 -5.29 19.43
C LEU A 101 -1.68 -5.72 20.89
N ASP A 102 -2.07 -4.81 21.78
CA ASP A 102 -2.27 -5.10 23.20
C ASP A 102 -3.28 -6.24 23.45
N LYS A 103 -4.20 -6.47 22.49
CA LYS A 103 -5.22 -7.52 22.60
C LYS A 103 -4.73 -8.92 22.23
N ILE A 104 -3.54 -9.02 21.65
CA ILE A 104 -3.02 -10.26 21.08
C ILE A 104 -1.63 -10.65 21.63
N LEU A 105 -1.08 -9.91 22.58
CA LEU A 105 0.28 -10.11 23.09
C LEU A 105 0.57 -11.55 23.55
N ASP A 106 -0.41 -12.17 24.23
CA ASP A 106 -0.26 -13.53 24.77
C ASP A 106 -0.56 -14.64 23.73
N LYS A 107 -1.03 -14.27 22.53
CA LYS A 107 -1.30 -15.26 21.47
C LYS A 107 0.00 -15.75 20.84
N GLN A 108 0.02 -17.01 20.45
CA GLN A 108 1.09 -17.55 19.61
C GLN A 108 0.99 -16.99 18.20
N VAL A 109 2.12 -16.56 17.60
CA VAL A 109 2.15 -15.97 16.25
C VAL A 109 1.58 -16.93 15.22
N SER A 110 1.89 -18.23 15.33
CA SER A 110 1.36 -19.29 14.45
C SER A 110 -0.17 -19.49 14.52
N LYS A 111 -0.83 -18.92 15.54
CA LYS A 111 -2.29 -19.03 15.76
C LYS A 111 -3.05 -17.72 15.49
N LEU A 112 -2.37 -16.71 14.97
CA LEU A 112 -3.00 -15.44 14.60
C LEU A 112 -3.93 -15.63 13.41
N SER A 113 -5.07 -14.94 13.44
CA SER A 113 -5.89 -14.76 12.24
C SER A 113 -5.15 -13.93 11.18
N GLY A 114 -5.54 -14.03 9.91
CA GLY A 114 -4.93 -13.26 8.84
C GLY A 114 -4.86 -11.76 9.12
N GLY A 115 -5.94 -11.18 9.66
CA GLY A 115 -5.98 -9.75 10.02
C GLY A 115 -5.07 -9.39 11.20
N GLU A 116 -4.96 -10.26 12.21
CA GLU A 116 -4.03 -10.07 13.33
C GLU A 116 -2.57 -10.12 12.87
N LEU A 117 -2.26 -11.08 12.00
CA LEU A 117 -0.92 -11.23 11.43
C LEU A 117 -0.54 -10.04 10.54
N GLN A 118 -1.48 -9.53 9.72
CA GLN A 118 -1.27 -8.32 8.91
C GLN A 118 -0.97 -7.10 9.78
N ARG A 119 -1.76 -6.88 10.84
CA ARG A 119 -1.51 -5.77 11.76
C ARG A 119 -0.17 -5.89 12.47
N LEU A 120 0.18 -7.08 12.96
CA LEU A 120 1.48 -7.34 13.58
C LEU A 120 2.64 -7.04 12.62
N ALA A 121 2.61 -7.59 11.41
CA ALA A 121 3.66 -7.39 10.42
C ALA A 121 3.79 -5.91 9.99
N THR A 122 2.66 -5.24 9.74
CA THR A 122 2.67 -3.81 9.40
C THR A 122 3.26 -2.98 10.54
N ALA A 123 2.87 -3.26 11.78
CA ALA A 123 3.38 -2.58 12.97
C ALA A 123 4.90 -2.78 13.16
N VAL A 124 5.39 -4.01 12.98
CA VAL A 124 6.83 -4.30 13.07
C VAL A 124 7.60 -3.61 11.96
N THR A 125 7.08 -3.60 10.73
CA THR A 125 7.72 -2.88 9.61
C THR A 125 7.81 -1.38 9.90
N LEU A 126 6.71 -0.77 10.36
CA LEU A 126 6.67 0.66 10.70
C LEU A 126 7.49 1.03 11.94
N SER A 127 7.93 0.06 12.73
CA SER A 127 8.82 0.29 13.86
C SER A 127 10.30 0.34 13.50
N GLN A 128 10.67 -0.05 12.29
CA GLN A 128 12.06 -0.02 11.84
C GLN A 128 12.51 1.43 11.55
N ASP A 129 13.80 1.68 11.60
CA ASP A 129 14.35 2.89 11.00
C ASP A 129 14.38 2.69 9.49
N ALA A 130 13.76 3.60 8.78
CA ALA A 130 13.75 3.58 7.32
C ALA A 130 13.41 4.97 6.77
N ASP A 131 13.94 5.28 5.59
CA ASP A 131 13.55 6.46 4.83
C ASP A 131 12.21 6.24 4.13
N VAL A 132 11.99 4.99 3.66
CA VAL A 132 10.80 4.60 2.93
C VAL A 132 10.22 3.29 3.48
N TYR A 133 8.95 3.32 3.86
CA TYR A 133 8.19 2.12 4.19
C TYR A 133 7.47 1.59 2.96
N LEU A 134 7.77 0.37 2.57
CA LEU A 134 7.17 -0.31 1.44
C LEU A 134 6.20 -1.39 1.95
N LEU A 135 4.90 -1.17 1.77
CA LEU A 135 3.85 -2.00 2.34
C LEU A 135 3.03 -2.66 1.22
N ASP A 136 3.14 -3.98 1.10
CA ASP A 136 2.37 -4.75 0.11
C ASP A 136 1.10 -5.32 0.76
N GLU A 137 -0.06 -4.81 0.38
CA GLU A 137 -1.39 -5.12 0.88
C GLU A 137 -1.50 -5.08 2.43
N PRO A 138 -1.21 -3.93 3.08
CA PRO A 138 -1.26 -3.84 4.54
C PRO A 138 -2.67 -3.96 5.10
N THR A 139 -3.72 -3.80 4.27
CA THR A 139 -5.12 -3.86 4.69
C THR A 139 -5.81 -5.19 4.40
N ALA A 140 -5.08 -6.18 3.83
CA ALA A 140 -5.63 -7.50 3.58
C ALA A 140 -6.19 -8.14 4.86
N PHE A 141 -7.37 -8.78 4.75
CA PHE A 141 -8.10 -9.41 5.86
C PHE A 141 -8.57 -8.47 6.98
N LEU A 142 -8.48 -7.15 6.83
CA LEU A 142 -8.97 -6.18 7.79
C LEU A 142 -10.41 -5.75 7.45
N ASP A 143 -11.23 -5.52 8.47
CA ASP A 143 -12.51 -4.85 8.30
C ASP A 143 -12.34 -3.34 8.05
N VAL A 144 -13.43 -2.67 7.68
CA VAL A 144 -13.40 -1.23 7.30
C VAL A 144 -12.90 -0.35 8.44
N GLU A 145 -13.26 -0.66 9.69
CA GLU A 145 -12.82 0.14 10.85
C GLU A 145 -11.30 -0.03 11.07
N GLN A 146 -10.82 -1.26 11.00
CA GLN A 146 -9.40 -1.58 11.15
C GLN A 146 -8.57 -0.95 10.03
N ARG A 147 -9.03 -0.99 8.77
CA ARG A 147 -8.36 -0.33 7.64
C ARG A 147 -8.18 1.16 7.88
N LEU A 148 -9.21 1.85 8.35
CA LEU A 148 -9.14 3.29 8.64
C LEU A 148 -8.20 3.60 9.82
N LYS A 149 -8.16 2.74 10.86
CA LYS A 149 -7.21 2.88 11.97
C LYS A 149 -5.76 2.73 11.48
N VAL A 150 -5.49 1.71 10.68
CA VAL A 150 -4.18 1.46 10.06
C VAL A 150 -3.79 2.62 9.16
N ALA A 151 -4.69 3.12 8.31
CA ALA A 151 -4.43 4.27 7.46
C ALA A 151 -4.03 5.52 8.25
N LYS A 152 -4.77 5.82 9.32
CA LYS A 152 -4.46 6.95 10.21
C LYS A 152 -3.10 6.80 10.89
N ALA A 153 -2.79 5.58 11.37
CA ALA A 153 -1.52 5.31 12.02
C ALA A 153 -0.33 5.47 11.06
N ILE A 154 -0.44 4.91 9.85
CA ILE A 154 0.59 5.06 8.82
C ILE A 154 0.81 6.55 8.50
N LYS A 155 -0.26 7.29 8.18
CA LYS A 155 -0.15 8.70 7.81
C LYS A 155 0.43 9.56 8.94
N HIS A 156 0.06 9.26 10.19
CA HIS A 156 0.62 9.92 11.36
C HIS A 156 2.13 9.67 11.51
N LEU A 157 2.57 8.40 11.41
CA LEU A 157 3.99 8.04 11.51
C LEU A 157 4.81 8.69 10.40
N ILE A 158 4.37 8.57 9.15
CA ILE A 158 5.03 9.15 7.97
C ILE A 158 5.23 10.66 8.12
N THR A 159 4.19 11.37 8.55
CA THR A 159 4.27 12.84 8.74
C THR A 159 5.13 13.24 9.93
N ARG A 160 5.05 12.50 11.06
CA ARG A 160 5.80 12.80 12.28
C ARG A 160 7.29 12.61 12.11
N ASP A 161 7.69 11.52 11.46
CA ASP A 161 9.08 11.09 11.36
C ASP A 161 9.76 11.60 10.08
N ASP A 162 9.04 12.39 9.27
CA ASP A 162 9.50 12.95 8.00
C ASP A 162 10.00 11.87 7.01
N THR A 163 9.42 10.68 7.10
CA THR A 163 9.68 9.52 6.26
C THR A 163 8.67 9.45 5.10
N SER A 164 8.72 8.40 4.29
CA SER A 164 7.80 8.23 3.17
C SER A 164 7.24 6.82 3.13
N ALA A 165 6.14 6.62 2.42
CA ALA A 165 5.60 5.28 2.20
C ALA A 165 5.20 5.05 0.76
N ILE A 166 5.47 3.83 0.28
CA ILE A 166 4.89 3.27 -0.95
C ILE A 166 4.00 2.12 -0.53
N ILE A 167 2.72 2.19 -0.88
CA ILE A 167 1.71 1.23 -0.45
C ILE A 167 1.03 0.61 -1.65
N ILE A 168 1.10 -0.70 -1.78
CA ILE A 168 0.32 -1.45 -2.76
C ILE A 168 -0.96 -1.90 -2.07
N ASP A 169 -2.11 -1.51 -2.59
CA ASP A 169 -3.41 -1.95 -2.07
C ASP A 169 -4.48 -1.93 -3.15
N HIS A 170 -5.62 -2.58 -2.89
CA HIS A 170 -6.76 -2.66 -3.80
C HIS A 170 -8.00 -1.94 -3.27
N ASP A 171 -8.00 -1.52 -2.03
CA ASP A 171 -9.14 -0.85 -1.41
C ASP A 171 -9.17 0.63 -1.77
N ILE A 172 -10.11 1.01 -2.65
CA ILE A 172 -10.26 2.40 -3.12
C ILE A 172 -10.52 3.37 -1.97
N ILE A 173 -11.24 2.96 -0.92
CA ILE A 173 -11.52 3.85 0.23
C ILE A 173 -10.23 4.10 1.02
N PHE A 174 -9.43 3.06 1.21
CA PHE A 174 -8.13 3.19 1.86
C PHE A 174 -7.18 4.05 1.03
N ILE A 175 -7.07 3.77 -0.27
CA ILE A 175 -6.24 4.54 -1.22
C ILE A 175 -6.66 6.01 -1.22
N ASP A 176 -7.96 6.32 -1.36
CA ASP A 176 -8.49 7.69 -1.34
C ASP A 176 -8.16 8.45 -0.06
N TYR A 177 -8.14 7.74 1.07
CA TYR A 177 -7.86 8.35 2.37
C TYR A 177 -6.38 8.65 2.61
N ILE A 178 -5.48 7.74 2.16
CA ILE A 178 -4.07 7.78 2.57
C ILE A 178 -3.14 8.45 1.56
N SER A 179 -3.50 8.45 0.26
CA SER A 179 -2.58 8.81 -0.83
C SER A 179 -2.39 10.31 -0.99
N ASP A 180 -1.16 10.72 -1.18
CA ASP A 180 -0.81 12.05 -1.70
C ASP A 180 -0.59 11.99 -3.21
N LYS A 181 0.05 10.92 -3.70
CA LYS A 181 0.18 10.56 -5.11
C LYS A 181 -0.16 9.09 -5.32
N ALA A 182 -0.32 8.70 -6.57
CA ALA A 182 -0.59 7.31 -6.91
C ALA A 182 0.07 6.89 -8.22
N MET A 183 0.32 5.59 -8.33
CA MET A 183 0.81 4.91 -9.54
C MET A 183 -0.25 3.93 -10.02
N VAL A 184 -0.52 3.94 -11.32
CA VAL A 184 -1.44 2.99 -11.94
C VAL A 184 -0.65 1.91 -12.65
N PHE A 185 -0.92 0.67 -12.27
CA PHE A 185 -0.42 -0.51 -12.98
C PHE A 185 -1.47 -1.00 -13.95
N TYR A 186 -1.08 -1.24 -15.19
CA TYR A 186 -1.95 -1.69 -16.29
C TYR A 186 -1.20 -2.68 -17.18
N GLY A 187 -1.91 -3.41 -18.04
CA GLY A 187 -1.34 -4.42 -18.91
C GLY A 187 -2.17 -5.68 -18.97
N GLU A 188 -1.56 -6.77 -19.42
CA GLU A 188 -2.18 -8.08 -19.54
C GLU A 188 -1.74 -9.00 -18.40
N SER A 189 -2.70 -9.44 -17.58
CA SER A 189 -2.43 -10.26 -16.39
C SER A 189 -1.63 -11.51 -16.72
N GLY A 190 -0.50 -11.71 -16.03
CA GLY A 190 0.39 -12.84 -16.23
C GLY A 190 1.28 -12.77 -17.48
N VAL A 191 1.17 -11.72 -18.30
CA VAL A 191 1.94 -11.54 -19.53
C VAL A 191 2.79 -10.27 -19.49
N SER A 192 2.17 -9.12 -19.23
CA SER A 192 2.89 -7.84 -19.22
C SER A 192 2.28 -6.86 -18.23
N GLY A 193 3.13 -6.09 -17.59
CA GLY A 193 2.75 -5.00 -16.72
C GLY A 193 3.51 -3.72 -17.05
N HIS A 194 2.80 -2.60 -16.94
CA HIS A 194 3.36 -1.26 -17.02
C HIS A 194 2.90 -0.46 -15.82
N SER A 195 3.70 0.45 -15.31
CA SER A 195 3.26 1.43 -14.32
C SER A 195 3.49 2.84 -14.82
N THR A 196 2.62 3.75 -14.42
CA THR A 196 2.89 5.19 -14.55
C THR A 196 3.93 5.62 -13.52
N ALA A 197 4.58 6.76 -13.76
CA ALA A 197 5.20 7.53 -12.67
C ALA A 197 4.18 7.87 -11.57
N PRO A 198 4.61 8.23 -10.35
CA PRO A 198 3.73 8.79 -9.34
C PRO A 198 3.08 10.10 -9.80
N ILE A 199 1.77 10.10 -10.00
CA ILE A 199 0.95 11.24 -10.43
C ILE A 199 -0.07 11.62 -9.35
N HIS A 200 -0.79 12.72 -9.53
CA HIS A 200 -1.85 13.11 -8.61
C HIS A 200 -2.91 12.02 -8.51
N LEU A 201 -3.41 11.77 -7.28
CA LEU A 201 -4.40 10.73 -7.01
C LEU A 201 -5.61 10.80 -7.94
N ARG A 202 -6.12 12.01 -8.21
CA ARG A 202 -7.26 12.19 -9.12
C ARG A 202 -6.98 11.65 -10.53
N ASP A 203 -5.83 11.99 -11.09
CA ASP A 203 -5.45 11.58 -12.44
C ASP A 203 -5.23 10.06 -12.52
N ALA A 204 -4.58 9.49 -11.49
CA ALA A 204 -4.38 8.06 -11.37
C ALA A 204 -5.73 7.31 -11.27
N MET A 205 -6.64 7.80 -10.44
CA MET A 205 -7.98 7.22 -10.29
C MET A 205 -8.79 7.33 -11.58
N ASN A 206 -8.79 8.49 -12.24
CA ASN A 206 -9.48 8.65 -13.53
C ASN A 206 -8.96 7.66 -14.57
N LYS A 207 -7.63 7.51 -14.69
CA LYS A 207 -7.02 6.55 -15.60
C LYS A 207 -7.48 5.12 -15.30
N PHE A 208 -7.37 4.68 -14.04
CA PHE A 208 -7.75 3.34 -13.64
C PHE A 208 -9.25 3.07 -13.82
N LEU A 209 -10.10 4.00 -13.43
CA LEU A 209 -11.54 3.84 -13.48
C LEU A 209 -12.08 3.91 -14.91
N SER A 210 -11.43 4.66 -15.81
CA SER A 210 -11.77 4.66 -17.24
C SER A 210 -11.47 3.31 -17.89
N ASP A 211 -10.37 2.66 -17.51
CA ASP A 211 -10.00 1.34 -18.05
C ASP A 211 -11.00 0.24 -17.67
N VAL A 212 -11.65 0.37 -16.50
CA VAL A 212 -12.68 -0.59 -16.03
C VAL A 212 -14.12 -0.11 -16.28
N ASP A 213 -14.29 1.04 -16.93
CA ASP A 213 -15.58 1.68 -17.25
C ASP A 213 -16.52 1.87 -16.03
N ILE A 214 -15.96 2.22 -14.88
CA ILE A 214 -16.70 2.47 -13.63
C ILE A 214 -16.50 3.91 -13.19
N SER A 215 -17.58 4.64 -12.93
CA SER A 215 -17.48 6.00 -12.37
C SER A 215 -17.82 6.05 -10.88
N PHE A 216 -17.17 6.96 -10.18
CA PHE A 216 -17.34 7.17 -8.75
C PHE A 216 -17.81 8.59 -8.46
N ARG A 217 -18.64 8.73 -7.44
CA ARG A 217 -19.01 10.02 -6.85
C ARG A 217 -18.62 10.07 -5.38
N ARG A 218 -18.56 11.27 -4.81
CA ARG A 218 -18.49 11.44 -3.36
C ARG A 218 -19.89 11.45 -2.75
N ASP A 219 -20.05 10.69 -1.70
CA ASP A 219 -21.25 10.75 -0.88
C ASP A 219 -21.36 12.10 -0.19
N LYS A 220 -22.52 12.75 -0.28
CA LYS A 220 -22.72 14.11 0.24
C LYS A 220 -22.59 14.23 1.76
N GLU A 221 -22.90 13.18 2.49
CA GLU A 221 -22.90 13.19 3.96
C GLU A 221 -21.55 12.72 4.53
N THR A 222 -20.99 11.66 3.95
CA THR A 222 -19.79 11.00 4.48
C THR A 222 -18.52 11.38 3.74
N ASN A 223 -18.63 12.05 2.60
CA ASN A 223 -17.53 12.39 1.68
C ASN A 223 -16.73 11.17 1.18
N ARG A 224 -17.28 9.96 1.30
CA ARG A 224 -16.63 8.71 0.87
C ARG A 224 -16.89 8.46 -0.62
N PRO A 225 -15.92 7.86 -1.33
CA PRO A 225 -16.15 7.43 -2.70
C PRO A 225 -17.24 6.35 -2.75
N ARG A 226 -18.17 6.51 -3.69
CA ARG A 226 -19.25 5.55 -3.99
C ARG A 226 -19.35 5.33 -5.49
N VAL A 227 -19.51 4.07 -5.89
CA VAL A 227 -19.77 3.69 -7.28
C VAL A 227 -21.09 4.30 -7.74
N ASN A 228 -21.11 4.88 -8.93
CA ASN A 228 -22.34 5.27 -9.58
C ASN A 228 -23.10 4.03 -10.08
N LYS A 229 -24.42 4.12 -10.08
CA LYS A 229 -25.22 3.08 -10.76
C LYS A 229 -24.94 3.16 -12.26
N THR A 230 -24.59 2.05 -12.86
CA THR A 230 -24.35 1.95 -14.31
C THR A 230 -25.51 2.55 -15.10
N ASP A 231 -25.19 3.33 -16.14
CA ASP A 231 -26.13 4.05 -16.99
C ASP A 231 -27.02 5.09 -16.28
N SER A 232 -26.72 5.44 -15.04
CA SER A 232 -27.38 6.59 -14.39
C SER A 232 -27.00 7.90 -15.09
N TYR A 233 -27.80 8.94 -14.89
CA TYR A 233 -27.51 10.28 -15.44
C TYR A 233 -26.08 10.74 -15.06
N LEU A 234 -25.71 10.58 -13.79
CA LEU A 234 -24.41 11.00 -13.30
C LEU A 234 -23.27 10.14 -13.88
N ASP A 235 -23.46 8.84 -14.00
CA ASP A 235 -22.49 7.92 -14.62
C ASP A 235 -22.18 8.33 -16.07
N ARG A 236 -23.23 8.52 -16.87
CA ARG A 236 -23.09 8.96 -18.27
C ARG A 236 -22.41 10.32 -18.37
N GLN A 237 -22.85 11.29 -17.59
CA GLN A 237 -22.28 12.65 -17.58
C GLN A 237 -20.78 12.64 -17.25
N GLN A 238 -20.37 11.88 -16.21
CA GLN A 238 -18.97 11.79 -15.81
C GLN A 238 -18.11 11.10 -16.90
N LYS A 239 -18.63 10.02 -17.51
CA LYS A 239 -17.94 9.31 -18.61
C LYS A 239 -17.78 10.19 -19.85
N GLU A 240 -18.80 10.93 -20.24
CA GLU A 240 -18.74 11.90 -21.35
C GLU A 240 -17.70 12.99 -21.12
N GLN A 241 -17.47 13.40 -19.85
CA GLN A 241 -16.49 14.40 -19.48
C GLN A 241 -15.09 13.81 -19.24
N GLY A 242 -14.93 12.49 -19.26
CA GLY A 242 -13.68 11.81 -18.90
C GLY A 242 -13.35 11.89 -17.42
N GLU A 243 -14.34 12.21 -16.56
CA GLU A 243 -14.16 12.41 -15.11
C GLU A 243 -14.75 11.26 -14.31
N TYR A 244 -14.13 10.10 -14.41
CA TYR A 244 -14.59 8.88 -13.74
C TYR A 244 -14.47 8.93 -12.22
N TYR A 245 -13.50 9.70 -11.72
CA TYR A 245 -13.28 9.94 -10.30
C TYR A 245 -13.39 11.42 -10.03
N TYR A 246 -14.53 11.80 -9.37
CA TYR A 246 -14.68 13.20 -9.10
C TYR A 246 -14.47 13.52 -7.62
N LEU A 247 -14.07 14.75 -7.36
CA LEU A 247 -13.79 15.31 -6.03
C LEU A 247 -15.03 15.95 -5.41
#